data_7c4f6732f6a81f96b8c7b9f4addf699b
#
_entry.id   7c4f6732f6a81f96b8c7b9f4addf699b
#
_cell.length_a   1.000
_cell.length_b   1.000
_cell.length_c   1.000
_cell.angle_alpha   90.00
_cell.angle_beta   90.00
_cell.angle_gamma   90.00
#
_symmetry.space_group_name_H-M   'P 1'
#
loop_
_entity.id
_entity.type
_entity.pdbx_description
1 polymer ?
#
loop_
_entity_poly.entity_id
_entity_poly.type
_entity_poly.pdbx_seq_one_letter_code
_entity_poly.pdbx_strand_id
1 'polypeptide(L)'
;MRESWQDRKLVASRRGVLFGASAAVLTGLAACGRGKAVEEPVADDTPAGPPAGSLEWAIAGSWRAQDQSRDAARHPMETLRFFGLQPNMTVVDFWPGSGWYTEIIAPYLARGGGTYYAAGFQTGGGDDPAQSALMTAFQNHFTADRKLYGDLKFSAFGPTSGPVAPAGTADLALFMRNIHAWMAAGVAEKAFADAYAALRPGGVLGIEQHRLAPDEDQDPAAANGYVQEAFVRQLAAEAGFVFVASSEINANERDTKDH
;
A
#
# COMPACT_ATOMS: atom_id res chain seq x y z
N MET A 1 -20.15 -28.50 -2.63
CA MET A 1 -19.77 -27.45 -1.69
C MET A 1 -18.90 -26.49 -2.47
N ARG A 2 -19.42 -25.30 -2.81
CA ARG A 2 -18.62 -24.26 -3.46
C ARG A 2 -17.85 -23.56 -2.34
N GLU A 3 -16.53 -23.73 -2.31
CA GLU A 3 -15.69 -22.90 -1.45
C GLU A 3 -15.75 -21.46 -1.98
N SER A 4 -16.19 -20.53 -1.14
CA SER A 4 -16.18 -19.09 -1.44
C SER A 4 -14.74 -18.63 -1.53
N TRP A 5 -14.26 -18.35 -2.72
CA TRP A 5 -12.93 -17.81 -2.98
C TRP A 5 -12.94 -16.30 -2.70
N GLN A 6 -12.02 -15.89 -1.87
CA GLN A 6 -11.97 -14.54 -1.29
C GLN A 6 -10.69 -13.83 -1.75
N ASP A 7 -10.70 -12.50 -1.81
CA ASP A 7 -9.54 -11.71 -2.25
C ASP A 7 -8.30 -11.97 -1.40
N ARG A 8 -7.23 -12.50 -1.99
CA ARG A 8 -5.94 -12.69 -1.35
C ARG A 8 -4.98 -11.58 -1.71
N LYS A 9 -4.16 -11.19 -0.74
CA LYS A 9 -3.02 -10.31 -0.98
C LYS A 9 -1.80 -11.15 -1.32
N LEU A 10 -1.14 -10.81 -2.41
CA LEU A 10 0.14 -11.39 -2.78
C LEU A 10 1.26 -10.50 -2.23
N VAL A 11 2.21 -11.09 -1.51
CA VAL A 11 3.47 -10.45 -1.14
C VAL A 11 4.59 -11.22 -1.80
N ALA A 12 5.42 -10.54 -2.59
CA ALA A 12 6.57 -11.12 -3.24
C ALA A 12 7.84 -10.33 -2.87
N SER A 13 8.92 -11.01 -2.57
CA SER A 13 10.18 -10.42 -2.13
C SER A 13 11.30 -10.63 -3.15
N ARG A 14 12.11 -9.59 -3.36
CA ARG A 14 13.33 -9.65 -4.17
C ARG A 14 14.45 -10.24 -3.34
N ARG A 15 14.57 -11.59 -3.23
CA ARG A 15 15.60 -12.35 -2.50
C ARG A 15 15.82 -11.85 -1.06
N GLY A 16 15.17 -12.43 -0.07
CA GLY A 16 15.28 -12.03 1.34
C GLY A 16 15.91 -13.08 2.23
N VAL A 17 16.76 -12.64 3.15
CA VAL A 17 17.23 -13.40 4.32
C VAL A 17 16.53 -12.81 5.54
N LEU A 18 15.83 -13.65 6.30
CA LEU A 18 15.16 -13.26 7.54
C LEU A 18 16.20 -13.07 8.66
N PHE A 19 16.23 -11.90 9.29
CA PHE A 19 16.87 -11.68 10.58
C PHE A 19 15.82 -11.57 11.68
N GLY A 20 15.88 -12.47 12.65
CA GLY A 20 15.06 -12.43 13.85
C GLY A 20 15.57 -11.39 14.85
N ALA A 21 14.67 -10.62 15.43
CA ALA A 21 14.96 -9.69 16.52
C ALA A 21 14.60 -10.30 17.87
N SER A 22 15.58 -10.35 18.79
CA SER A 22 15.40 -10.80 20.18
C SER A 22 14.92 -9.66 21.07
N ALA A 23 13.89 -9.90 21.87
CA ALA A 23 13.40 -8.97 22.88
C ALA A 23 14.15 -9.10 24.20
N ALA A 24 14.62 -7.98 24.77
CA ALA A 24 15.16 -7.91 26.12
C ALA A 24 14.11 -7.32 27.09
N VAL A 25 13.86 -8.04 28.19
CA VAL A 25 12.98 -7.61 29.29
C VAL A 25 13.83 -6.96 30.37
N LEU A 26 13.48 -5.76 30.81
CA LEU A 26 14.06 -5.08 32.00
C LEU A 26 12.99 -4.90 33.06
N THR A 27 13.20 -5.55 34.21
CA THR A 27 12.43 -5.38 35.45
C THR A 27 13.06 -4.29 36.31
N GLY A 28 12.27 -3.33 36.78
CA GLY A 28 12.67 -2.29 37.70
C GLY A 28 11.83 -2.29 38.99
N LEU A 29 12.51 -2.20 40.15
CA LEU A 29 11.99 -2.29 41.48
C LEU A 29 11.33 -1.00 41.98
N ALA A 30 10.29 -1.17 42.80
CA ALA A 30 9.57 -0.11 43.47
C ALA A 30 10.25 0.33 44.78
N ALA A 31 10.23 1.65 45.08
CA ALA A 31 10.55 2.20 46.38
C ALA A 31 9.36 3.02 46.93
N CYS A 32 8.90 2.68 48.14
CA CYS A 32 7.84 3.39 48.87
C CYS A 32 8.35 4.67 49.54
N GLY A 33 7.69 5.80 49.28
CA GLY A 33 7.83 7.04 50.04
C GLY A 33 6.47 7.65 50.32
N ARG A 34 6.16 7.88 51.63
CA ARG A 34 4.93 8.52 52.11
C ARG A 34 5.06 10.03 52.02
N GLY A 35 4.23 10.70 51.22
CA GLY A 35 4.14 12.17 51.13
C GLY A 35 2.69 12.62 50.97
N LYS A 36 2.35 13.75 51.60
CA LYS A 36 1.04 14.39 51.82
C LYS A 36 0.17 14.44 50.55
N ALA A 37 -1.14 14.21 50.76
CA ALA A 37 -2.15 14.40 49.74
C ALA A 37 -2.17 15.84 49.22
N VAL A 38 -1.75 16.03 48.00
CA VAL A 38 -2.06 17.18 47.15
C VAL A 38 -3.24 16.72 46.32
N GLU A 39 -4.34 17.49 46.30
CA GLU A 39 -5.43 17.23 45.34
C GLU A 39 -4.82 17.27 43.94
N GLU A 40 -4.68 16.08 43.35
CA GLU A 40 -4.30 15.96 41.94
C GLU A 40 -5.44 16.52 41.10
N PRO A 41 -5.14 17.34 40.06
CA PRO A 41 -6.15 17.73 39.10
C PRO A 41 -6.72 16.47 38.47
N VAL A 42 -8.04 16.36 38.45
CA VAL A 42 -8.77 15.27 37.77
C VAL A 42 -8.21 15.20 36.37
N ALA A 43 -7.47 14.14 36.10
CA ALA A 43 -6.97 13.86 34.75
C ALA A 43 -8.18 13.79 33.84
N ASP A 44 -8.15 14.55 32.74
CA ASP A 44 -9.11 14.46 31.67
C ASP A 44 -8.94 13.06 31.04
N ASP A 45 -9.81 12.14 31.44
CA ASP A 45 -9.85 10.75 30.98
C ASP A 45 -10.37 10.61 29.54
N THR A 46 -10.35 11.68 28.75
CA THR A 46 -10.59 11.59 27.32
C THR A 46 -9.48 10.72 26.72
N PRO A 47 -9.79 9.56 26.10
CA PRO A 47 -8.77 8.70 25.52
C PRO A 47 -7.93 9.52 24.56
N ALA A 48 -6.66 9.69 24.82
CA ALA A 48 -5.75 10.32 23.90
C ALA A 48 -5.83 9.57 22.58
N GLY A 49 -6.07 10.30 21.47
CA GLY A 49 -6.09 9.70 20.12
C GLY A 49 -4.79 8.95 19.81
N PRO A 50 -4.74 8.19 18.69
CA PRO A 50 -3.53 7.45 18.33
C PRO A 50 -2.29 8.37 18.31
N PRO A 51 -1.11 7.89 18.75
CA PRO A 51 0.12 8.67 18.76
C PRO A 51 0.43 9.26 17.38
N ALA A 52 0.71 10.56 17.31
CA ALA A 52 1.01 11.22 16.04
C ALA A 52 2.19 10.54 15.32
N GLY A 53 2.02 10.23 14.04
CA GLY A 53 2.99 9.51 13.23
C GLY A 53 2.89 7.98 13.33
N SER A 54 1.95 7.43 14.11
CA SER A 54 1.61 6.01 14.02
C SER A 54 0.76 5.70 12.79
N LEU A 55 0.71 4.44 12.38
CA LEU A 55 -0.16 4.02 11.27
C LEU A 55 -1.64 4.21 11.64
N GLU A 56 -2.01 3.97 12.90
CA GLU A 56 -3.32 4.23 13.47
C GLU A 56 -3.72 5.71 13.32
N TRP A 57 -2.79 6.61 13.63
CA TRP A 57 -2.99 8.05 13.46
C TRP A 57 -3.21 8.42 11.99
N ALA A 58 -2.42 7.86 11.09
CA ALA A 58 -2.55 8.13 9.66
C ALA A 58 -3.90 7.65 9.10
N ILE A 59 -4.38 6.49 9.55
CA ILE A 59 -5.68 5.92 9.15
C ILE A 59 -6.85 6.73 9.75
N ALA A 60 -6.76 7.13 11.02
CA ALA A 60 -7.80 7.90 11.71
C ALA A 60 -7.77 9.40 11.37
N GLY A 61 -6.86 9.85 10.50
CA GLY A 61 -6.63 11.26 10.20
C GLY A 61 -7.88 11.98 9.70
N SER A 62 -8.18 13.16 10.27
CA SER A 62 -9.37 13.96 9.89
C SER A 62 -9.34 14.46 8.45
N TRP A 63 -8.16 14.56 7.84
CA TRP A 63 -7.98 14.89 6.41
C TRP A 63 -8.57 13.83 5.48
N ARG A 64 -8.82 12.60 5.98
CA ARG A 64 -9.43 11.47 5.26
C ARG A 64 -10.94 11.33 5.47
N ALA A 65 -11.60 12.30 6.08
CA ALA A 65 -13.01 12.17 6.51
C ALA A 65 -13.97 11.70 5.40
N GLN A 66 -13.73 12.09 4.14
CA GLN A 66 -14.55 11.69 2.99
C GLN A 66 -14.25 10.23 2.53
N ASP A 67 -13.07 9.73 2.79
CA ASP A 67 -12.59 8.42 2.32
C ASP A 67 -12.62 7.30 3.37
N GLN A 68 -12.78 7.65 4.65
CA GLN A 68 -12.80 6.70 5.77
C GLN A 68 -13.95 5.67 5.67
N SER A 69 -15.05 6.00 5.02
CA SER A 69 -16.16 5.07 4.80
C SER A 69 -15.74 3.77 4.08
N ARG A 70 -14.64 3.81 3.34
CA ARG A 70 -14.09 2.66 2.62
C ARG A 70 -13.20 1.77 3.50
N ASP A 71 -12.77 2.25 4.67
CA ASP A 71 -11.80 1.56 5.52
C ASP A 71 -12.31 0.19 5.98
N ALA A 72 -13.62 0.10 6.28
CA ALA A 72 -14.26 -1.15 6.70
C ALA A 72 -14.22 -2.25 5.62
N ALA A 73 -14.15 -1.88 4.33
CA ALA A 73 -14.08 -2.83 3.22
C ALA A 73 -12.64 -3.06 2.72
N ARG A 74 -11.71 -2.16 3.04
CA ARG A 74 -10.34 -2.19 2.54
C ARG A 74 -9.30 -2.57 3.59
N HIS A 75 -9.70 -2.63 4.86
CA HIS A 75 -8.87 -3.03 5.99
C HIS A 75 -7.43 -2.46 5.92
N PRO A 76 -7.27 -1.09 5.83
CA PRO A 76 -5.97 -0.49 5.54
C PRO A 76 -4.90 -0.83 6.57
N MET A 77 -5.26 -0.96 7.83
CA MET A 77 -4.35 -1.32 8.91
C MET A 77 -3.72 -2.70 8.67
N GLU A 78 -4.57 -3.68 8.52
CA GLU A 78 -4.18 -5.09 8.33
C GLU A 78 -3.44 -5.25 7.01
N THR A 79 -3.90 -4.55 5.96
CA THR A 79 -3.30 -4.57 4.63
C THR A 79 -1.88 -4.07 4.63
N LEU A 80 -1.66 -2.87 5.17
CA LEU A 80 -0.35 -2.23 5.15
C LEU A 80 0.63 -2.91 6.12
N ARG A 81 0.14 -3.44 7.25
CA ARG A 81 0.94 -4.29 8.15
C ARG A 81 1.32 -5.61 7.49
N PHE A 82 0.42 -6.25 6.77
CA PHE A 82 0.71 -7.48 6.03
C PHE A 82 1.79 -7.27 4.96
N PHE A 83 1.82 -6.10 4.30
CA PHE A 83 2.90 -5.74 3.40
C PHE A 83 4.19 -5.33 4.11
N GLY A 84 4.16 -5.22 5.44
CA GLY A 84 5.33 -4.87 6.25
C GLY A 84 5.71 -3.39 6.20
N LEU A 85 4.76 -2.49 5.89
CA LEU A 85 5.02 -1.05 5.84
C LEU A 85 5.62 -0.54 7.16
N GLN A 86 6.73 0.21 7.06
CA GLN A 86 7.39 0.89 8.16
C GLN A 86 7.53 2.39 7.85
N PRO A 87 7.60 3.27 8.88
CA PRO A 87 7.55 4.73 8.68
C PRO A 87 8.79 5.31 8.00
N ASN A 88 9.90 4.60 7.99
CA ASN A 88 11.16 5.04 7.40
C ASN A 88 11.45 4.44 6.00
N MET A 89 10.47 3.77 5.40
CA MET A 89 10.62 3.11 4.11
C MET A 89 10.56 4.09 2.94
N THR A 90 11.19 3.71 1.84
CA THR A 90 10.91 4.23 0.50
C THR A 90 9.83 3.37 -0.14
N VAL A 91 8.68 3.96 -0.42
CA VAL A 91 7.51 3.30 -1.01
C VAL A 91 7.25 3.82 -2.42
N VAL A 92 6.96 2.92 -3.36
CA VAL A 92 6.50 3.26 -4.72
C VAL A 92 5.08 2.74 -4.88
N ASP A 93 4.12 3.62 -5.13
CA ASP A 93 2.73 3.27 -5.39
C ASP A 93 2.41 3.45 -6.88
N PHE A 94 2.03 2.36 -7.54
CA PHE A 94 1.74 2.33 -8.97
C PHE A 94 0.27 2.66 -9.22
N TRP A 95 0.03 3.73 -9.98
CA TRP A 95 -1.30 4.27 -10.26
C TRP A 95 -2.12 4.48 -8.98
N PRO A 96 -1.72 5.42 -8.11
CA PRO A 96 -2.40 5.67 -6.83
C PRO A 96 -3.85 6.15 -6.98
N GLY A 97 -4.32 6.37 -8.20
CA GLY A 97 -5.67 6.85 -8.50
C GLY A 97 -5.92 8.23 -7.90
N SER A 98 -7.01 8.40 -7.16
CA SER A 98 -7.30 9.63 -6.43
C SER A 98 -6.49 9.81 -5.14
N GLY A 99 -5.71 8.81 -4.72
CA GLY A 99 -4.83 8.92 -3.57
C GLY A 99 -5.38 8.34 -2.27
N TRP A 100 -6.35 7.44 -2.31
CA TRP A 100 -6.94 6.88 -1.09
C TRP A 100 -5.90 6.25 -0.15
N TYR A 101 -4.97 5.44 -0.67
CA TYR A 101 -3.84 4.91 0.12
C TYR A 101 -2.77 5.97 0.36
N THR A 102 -2.59 6.91 -0.58
CA THR A 102 -1.62 8.01 -0.42
C THR A 102 -1.93 8.86 0.81
N GLU A 103 -3.21 9.11 1.11
CA GLU A 103 -3.65 9.84 2.30
C GLU A 103 -3.30 9.16 3.63
N ILE A 104 -2.99 7.86 3.60
CA ILE A 104 -2.51 7.11 4.76
C ILE A 104 -0.99 7.03 4.76
N ILE A 105 -0.42 6.59 3.64
CA ILE A 105 0.99 6.22 3.55
C ILE A 105 1.88 7.46 3.58
N ALA A 106 1.52 8.53 2.85
CA ALA A 106 2.36 9.72 2.77
C ALA A 106 2.52 10.42 4.12
N PRO A 107 1.46 10.69 4.92
CA PRO A 107 1.62 11.25 6.27
C PRO A 107 2.42 10.34 7.22
N TYR A 108 2.22 9.02 7.13
CA TYR A 108 2.95 8.06 7.94
C TYR A 108 4.45 8.09 7.64
N LEU A 109 4.82 8.07 6.36
CA LEU A 109 6.22 8.16 5.93
C LEU A 109 6.83 9.52 6.25
N ALA A 110 6.09 10.61 6.04
CA ALA A 110 6.56 11.97 6.34
C ALA A 110 6.95 12.15 7.81
N ARG A 111 6.25 11.50 8.75
CA ARG A 111 6.57 11.52 10.18
C ARG A 111 7.72 10.61 10.55
N GLY A 112 7.92 9.52 9.80
CA GLY A 112 8.96 8.53 10.06
C GLY A 112 10.26 8.72 9.30
N GLY A 113 10.36 9.75 8.44
CA GLY A 113 11.55 10.04 7.63
C GLY A 113 11.63 9.17 6.36
N GLY A 114 10.54 8.51 5.97
CA GLY A 114 10.44 7.74 4.73
C GLY A 114 10.20 8.61 3.50
N THR A 115 10.13 7.97 2.35
CA THR A 115 9.92 8.63 1.05
C THR A 115 8.78 7.94 0.30
N TYR A 116 7.87 8.74 -0.28
CA TYR A 116 6.78 8.24 -1.12
C TYR A 116 6.96 8.65 -2.58
N TYR A 117 6.97 7.67 -3.48
CA TYR A 117 6.93 7.84 -4.93
C TYR A 117 5.54 7.50 -5.45
N ALA A 118 4.86 8.47 -6.05
CA ALA A 118 3.62 8.29 -6.79
C ALA A 118 3.93 8.07 -8.27
N ALA A 119 3.92 6.82 -8.71
CA ALA A 119 4.05 6.46 -10.13
C ALA A 119 2.67 6.56 -10.80
N GLY A 120 2.27 7.77 -11.16
CA GLY A 120 0.97 8.08 -11.74
C GLY A 120 0.81 7.61 -13.18
N PHE A 121 -0.33 7.90 -13.80
CA PHE A 121 -0.52 7.62 -15.22
C PHE A 121 0.53 8.37 -16.04
N GLN A 122 1.12 7.68 -17.03
CA GLN A 122 1.94 8.35 -18.01
C GLN A 122 1.06 9.27 -18.84
N THR A 123 1.36 10.56 -18.86
CA THR A 123 0.64 11.60 -19.63
C THR A 123 1.54 12.13 -20.75
N GLY A 124 0.97 12.41 -21.91
CA GLY A 124 1.69 12.93 -23.10
C GLY A 124 1.45 12.10 -24.38
N GLY A 125 1.24 12.75 -25.51
CA GLY A 125 1.18 12.07 -26.81
C GLY A 125 -0.19 11.52 -27.24
N GLY A 126 -1.30 12.04 -26.73
CA GLY A 126 -2.66 11.63 -27.12
C GLY A 126 -3.45 10.97 -26.00
N ASP A 127 -3.08 11.26 -24.78
CA ASP A 127 -3.66 10.68 -23.57
C ASP A 127 -5.13 11.03 -23.35
N ASP A 128 -5.79 10.18 -22.56
CA ASP A 128 -7.10 10.44 -22.02
C ASP A 128 -7.07 11.72 -21.16
N PRO A 129 -7.82 12.79 -21.53
CA PRO A 129 -7.88 14.02 -20.76
C PRO A 129 -8.31 13.80 -19.31
N ALA A 130 -9.11 12.77 -19.02
CA ALA A 130 -9.54 12.43 -17.68
C ALA A 130 -8.37 11.94 -16.81
N GLN A 131 -7.46 11.14 -17.36
CA GLN A 131 -6.25 10.70 -16.65
C GLN A 131 -5.32 11.88 -16.36
N SER A 132 -5.12 12.78 -17.32
CA SER A 132 -4.31 13.98 -17.13
C SER A 132 -4.90 14.91 -16.07
N ALA A 133 -6.22 15.11 -16.07
CA ALA A 133 -6.92 15.89 -15.04
C ALA A 133 -6.81 15.25 -13.65
N LEU A 134 -6.94 13.92 -13.56
CA LEU A 134 -6.80 13.18 -12.31
C LEU A 134 -5.37 13.34 -11.73
N MET A 135 -4.33 13.21 -12.56
CA MET A 135 -2.95 13.39 -12.09
C MET A 135 -2.66 14.82 -11.64
N THR A 136 -3.21 15.82 -12.36
CA THR A 136 -3.09 17.22 -11.95
C THR A 136 -3.78 17.47 -10.62
N ALA A 137 -5.00 16.96 -10.43
CA ALA A 137 -5.73 17.07 -9.17
C ALA A 137 -4.99 16.38 -8.02
N PHE A 138 -4.46 15.17 -8.25
CA PHE A 138 -3.65 14.42 -7.32
C PHE A 138 -2.41 15.23 -6.87
N GLN A 139 -1.62 15.71 -7.83
CA GLN A 139 -0.41 16.49 -7.52
C GLN A 139 -0.73 17.75 -6.74
N ASN A 140 -1.77 18.50 -7.15
CA ASN A 140 -2.20 19.72 -6.46
C ASN A 140 -2.62 19.42 -5.02
N HIS A 141 -3.40 18.37 -4.80
CA HIS A 141 -3.86 17.98 -3.47
C HIS A 141 -2.68 17.65 -2.54
N PHE A 142 -1.81 16.74 -2.95
CA PHE A 142 -0.72 16.26 -2.09
C PHE A 142 0.46 17.21 -1.96
N THR A 143 0.56 18.24 -2.80
CA THR A 143 1.57 19.31 -2.63
C THR A 143 1.06 20.52 -1.86
N ALA A 144 -0.25 20.63 -1.65
CA ALA A 144 -0.87 21.75 -0.93
C ALA A 144 -0.51 21.77 0.56
N ASP A 145 -0.36 20.60 1.18
CA ASP A 145 0.05 20.49 2.60
C ASP A 145 1.27 19.58 2.80
N ARG A 146 2.43 20.12 2.52
CA ARG A 146 3.72 19.42 2.70
C ARG A 146 4.05 19.12 4.18
N LYS A 147 3.40 19.81 5.14
CA LYS A 147 3.61 19.51 6.57
C LYS A 147 2.93 18.19 6.93
N LEU A 148 1.81 17.89 6.28
CA LEU A 148 1.07 16.66 6.47
C LEU A 148 1.65 15.53 5.64
N TYR A 149 1.74 15.72 4.32
CA TYR A 149 2.05 14.66 3.36
C TYR A 149 3.56 14.48 3.09
N GLY A 150 4.39 15.42 3.49
CA GLY A 150 5.82 15.42 3.18
C GLY A 150 6.10 15.92 1.75
N ASP A 151 7.28 15.57 1.25
CA ASP A 151 7.74 15.93 -0.09
C ASP A 151 7.62 14.70 -1.02
N LEU A 152 6.40 14.43 -1.51
CA LEU A 152 6.13 13.34 -2.43
C LEU A 152 6.96 13.48 -3.70
N LYS A 153 7.45 12.36 -4.21
CA LYS A 153 8.11 12.26 -5.50
C LYS A 153 7.09 11.78 -6.53
N PHE A 154 7.00 12.48 -7.64
CA PHE A 154 6.09 12.13 -8.73
C PHE A 154 6.87 11.53 -9.88
N SER A 155 6.43 10.39 -10.34
CA SER A 155 6.92 9.72 -11.54
C SER A 155 5.73 9.24 -12.38
N ALA A 156 5.98 8.65 -13.52
CA ALA A 156 4.93 8.12 -14.37
C ALA A 156 5.15 6.63 -14.63
N PHE A 157 4.03 5.88 -14.71
CA PHE A 157 4.01 4.51 -15.18
C PHE A 157 3.06 4.37 -16.38
N GLY A 158 3.54 3.75 -17.43
CA GLY A 158 2.83 3.49 -18.67
C GLY A 158 3.73 2.82 -19.71
N PRO A 159 3.25 2.62 -20.95
CA PRO A 159 3.94 1.80 -21.95
C PRO A 159 5.38 2.25 -22.27
N THR A 160 5.63 3.54 -22.26
CA THR A 160 6.93 4.13 -22.63
C THR A 160 7.56 4.95 -21.51
N SER A 161 7.02 4.86 -20.28
CA SER A 161 7.57 5.57 -19.13
C SER A 161 8.99 5.12 -18.80
N GLY A 162 9.77 6.03 -18.25
CA GLY A 162 11.06 5.74 -17.63
C GLY A 162 10.90 5.07 -16.26
N PRO A 163 12.00 4.98 -15.47
CA PRO A 163 11.97 4.39 -14.14
C PRO A 163 11.00 5.09 -13.20
N VAL A 164 10.24 4.32 -12.42
CA VAL A 164 9.26 4.83 -11.44
C VAL A 164 9.91 5.39 -10.17
N ALA A 165 11.12 4.92 -9.85
CA ALA A 165 11.99 5.40 -8.77
C ALA A 165 13.44 5.06 -9.11
N PRO A 166 14.44 5.60 -8.39
CA PRO A 166 15.83 5.19 -8.57
C PRO A 166 15.99 3.69 -8.34
N ALA A 167 16.73 3.02 -9.23
CA ALA A 167 16.87 1.57 -9.21
C ALA A 167 17.45 1.06 -7.89
N GLY A 168 16.83 0.02 -7.32
CA GLY A 168 17.31 -0.65 -6.12
C GLY A 168 17.20 0.17 -4.83
N THR A 169 16.34 1.20 -4.78
CA THR A 169 16.19 2.06 -3.60
C THR A 169 14.89 1.86 -2.83
N ALA A 170 13.85 1.35 -3.46
CA ALA A 170 12.55 1.16 -2.80
C ALA A 170 12.55 -0.05 -1.85
N ASP A 171 11.92 0.12 -0.70
CA ASP A 171 11.67 -0.96 0.27
C ASP A 171 10.38 -1.72 -0.05
N LEU A 172 9.37 -0.98 -0.52
CA LEU A 172 8.03 -1.49 -0.81
C LEU A 172 7.50 -0.89 -2.11
N ALA A 173 7.03 -1.74 -3.01
CA ALA A 173 6.23 -1.35 -4.17
C ALA A 173 4.80 -1.84 -3.97
N LEU A 174 3.81 -1.04 -4.39
CA LEU A 174 2.40 -1.32 -4.16
C LEU A 174 1.63 -1.38 -5.48
N PHE A 175 0.88 -2.47 -5.68
CA PHE A 175 -0.07 -2.70 -6.75
C PHE A 175 -1.48 -2.83 -6.13
N MET A 176 -2.20 -1.71 -6.07
CA MET A 176 -3.47 -1.64 -5.37
C MET A 176 -4.64 -1.71 -6.35
N ARG A 177 -5.04 -2.95 -6.73
CA ARG A 177 -6.18 -3.28 -7.60
C ARG A 177 -6.08 -2.70 -9.02
N ASN A 178 -4.88 -2.69 -9.59
CA ASN A 178 -4.61 -2.12 -10.91
C ASN A 178 -4.23 -3.17 -11.96
N ILE A 179 -3.94 -4.42 -11.59
CA ILE A 179 -3.39 -5.42 -12.51
C ILE A 179 -4.33 -5.67 -13.70
N HIS A 180 -5.64 -5.77 -13.46
CA HIS A 180 -6.63 -5.93 -14.53
C HIS A 180 -6.57 -4.79 -15.55
N ALA A 181 -6.43 -3.55 -15.09
CA ALA A 181 -6.31 -2.40 -15.99
C ALA A 181 -4.98 -2.40 -16.77
N TRP A 182 -3.90 -2.90 -16.16
CA TRP A 182 -2.62 -3.06 -16.84
C TRP A 182 -2.62 -4.20 -17.84
N MET A 183 -3.38 -5.27 -17.60
CA MET A 183 -3.62 -6.34 -18.58
C MET A 183 -4.36 -5.80 -19.79
N ALA A 184 -5.46 -5.05 -19.59
CA ALA A 184 -6.19 -4.39 -20.66
C ALA A 184 -5.32 -3.41 -21.47
N ALA A 185 -4.38 -2.74 -20.82
CA ALA A 185 -3.45 -1.79 -21.45
C ALA A 185 -2.18 -2.45 -22.03
N GLY A 186 -1.98 -3.77 -21.84
CA GLY A 186 -0.78 -4.49 -22.31
C GLY A 186 0.52 -4.06 -21.61
N VAL A 187 0.43 -3.62 -20.36
CA VAL A 187 1.60 -3.14 -19.57
C VAL A 187 1.82 -3.90 -18.26
N ALA A 188 1.12 -5.02 -18.07
CA ALA A 188 1.21 -5.78 -16.82
C ALA A 188 2.65 -6.30 -16.58
N GLU A 189 3.29 -6.93 -17.55
CA GLU A 189 4.66 -7.43 -17.45
C GLU A 189 5.65 -6.30 -17.13
N LYS A 190 5.46 -5.13 -17.79
CA LYS A 190 6.29 -3.95 -17.51
C LYS A 190 6.11 -3.48 -16.07
N ALA A 191 4.90 -3.52 -15.50
CA ALA A 191 4.67 -3.13 -14.11
C ALA A 191 5.51 -3.97 -13.14
N PHE A 192 5.52 -5.29 -13.33
CA PHE A 192 6.34 -6.19 -12.51
C PHE A 192 7.83 -5.96 -12.71
N ALA A 193 8.28 -5.75 -13.95
CA ALA A 193 9.68 -5.46 -14.26
C ALA A 193 10.15 -4.12 -13.64
N ASP A 194 9.35 -3.06 -13.76
CA ASP A 194 9.66 -1.75 -13.19
C ASP A 194 9.67 -1.78 -11.65
N ALA A 195 8.73 -2.49 -11.03
CA ALA A 195 8.72 -2.70 -9.58
C ALA A 195 9.97 -3.47 -9.13
N TYR A 196 10.36 -4.53 -9.86
CA TYR A 196 11.57 -5.29 -9.56
C TYR A 196 12.82 -4.43 -9.67
N ALA A 197 12.90 -3.57 -10.69
CA ALA A 197 14.03 -2.66 -10.88
C ALA A 197 14.12 -1.59 -9.78
N ALA A 198 12.98 -1.05 -9.34
CA ALA A 198 12.93 -0.03 -8.29
C ALA A 198 13.26 -0.60 -6.90
N LEU A 199 12.86 -1.83 -6.60
CA LEU A 199 13.05 -2.45 -5.30
C LEU A 199 14.50 -2.83 -5.04
N ARG A 200 14.98 -2.55 -3.81
CA ARG A 200 16.26 -3.05 -3.32
C ARG A 200 16.22 -4.58 -3.12
N PRO A 201 17.37 -5.26 -3.02
CA PRO A 201 17.41 -6.65 -2.57
C PRO A 201 16.71 -6.79 -1.21
N GLY A 202 15.77 -7.75 -1.13
CA GLY A 202 14.91 -7.94 0.05
C GLY A 202 13.72 -6.98 0.16
N GLY A 203 13.54 -6.06 -0.80
CA GLY A 203 12.34 -5.24 -0.91
C GLY A 203 11.10 -6.08 -1.24
N VAL A 204 9.93 -5.56 -0.92
CA VAL A 204 8.64 -6.26 -1.01
C VAL A 204 7.78 -5.66 -2.10
N LEU A 205 7.14 -6.50 -2.91
CA LEU A 205 6.01 -6.12 -3.77
C LEU A 205 4.72 -6.56 -3.07
N GLY A 206 3.93 -5.58 -2.62
CA GLY A 206 2.60 -5.77 -2.04
C GLY A 206 1.52 -5.66 -3.12
N ILE A 207 0.69 -6.68 -3.26
CA ILE A 207 -0.37 -6.73 -4.27
C ILE A 207 -1.73 -6.95 -3.61
N GLU A 208 -2.67 -6.09 -3.93
CA GLU A 208 -4.10 -6.28 -3.69
C GLU A 208 -4.82 -6.32 -5.03
N GLN A 209 -5.59 -7.39 -5.32
CA GLN A 209 -6.31 -7.54 -6.59
C GLN A 209 -7.59 -8.33 -6.39
N HIS A 210 -8.64 -7.97 -7.13
CA HIS A 210 -9.85 -8.77 -7.26
C HIS A 210 -9.49 -10.10 -7.90
N ARG A 211 -9.82 -11.19 -7.18
CA ARG A 211 -9.39 -12.53 -7.57
C ARG A 211 -10.46 -13.28 -8.34
N LEU A 212 -10.11 -13.72 -9.55
CA LEU A 212 -10.92 -14.65 -10.33
C LEU A 212 -10.98 -16.02 -9.65
N ALA A 213 -12.08 -16.73 -9.82
CA ALA A 213 -12.18 -18.11 -9.35
C ALA A 213 -11.13 -19.00 -10.06
N PRO A 214 -10.53 -19.99 -9.37
CA PRO A 214 -9.43 -20.76 -9.93
C PRO A 214 -9.86 -21.75 -11.02
N ASP A 215 -11.15 -22.04 -11.12
CA ASP A 215 -11.78 -22.90 -12.14
C ASP A 215 -12.31 -22.12 -13.36
N GLU A 216 -12.15 -20.81 -13.38
CA GLU A 216 -12.49 -19.96 -14.51
C GLU A 216 -11.24 -19.65 -15.35
N ASP A 217 -11.41 -19.54 -16.66
CA ASP A 217 -10.33 -19.16 -17.56
C ASP A 217 -9.98 -17.68 -17.42
N GLN A 218 -8.68 -17.36 -17.36
CA GLN A 218 -8.22 -15.99 -17.31
C GLN A 218 -8.47 -15.29 -18.65
N ASP A 219 -9.33 -14.27 -18.65
CA ASP A 219 -9.41 -13.33 -19.76
C ASP A 219 -8.08 -12.54 -19.88
N PRO A 220 -7.40 -12.59 -21.05
CA PRO A 220 -6.14 -11.87 -21.25
C PRO A 220 -6.23 -10.36 -21.01
N ALA A 221 -7.40 -9.75 -21.22
CA ALA A 221 -7.65 -8.33 -20.96
C ALA A 221 -8.23 -8.05 -19.56
N ALA A 222 -8.58 -9.13 -18.81
CA ALA A 222 -9.26 -9.02 -17.51
C ALA A 222 -10.44 -8.04 -17.52
N ALA A 223 -11.28 -8.08 -18.58
CA ALA A 223 -12.33 -7.10 -18.83
C ALA A 223 -13.39 -7.07 -17.72
N ASN A 224 -13.58 -8.18 -16.99
CA ASN A 224 -14.43 -8.26 -15.80
C ASN A 224 -13.77 -7.71 -14.51
N GLY A 225 -12.53 -7.22 -14.56
CA GLY A 225 -11.81 -6.69 -13.42
C GLY A 225 -11.15 -7.72 -12.51
N TYR A 226 -11.33 -9.03 -12.76
CA TYR A 226 -10.80 -10.11 -11.94
C TYR A 226 -9.57 -10.76 -12.57
N VAL A 227 -8.60 -11.13 -11.72
CA VAL A 227 -7.34 -11.75 -12.16
C VAL A 227 -7.06 -12.99 -11.32
N GLN A 228 -6.67 -14.10 -11.96
CA GLN A 228 -6.30 -15.32 -11.28
C GLN A 228 -5.02 -15.11 -10.44
N GLU A 229 -5.02 -15.64 -9.22
CA GLU A 229 -3.82 -15.61 -8.36
C GLU A 229 -2.64 -16.32 -9.03
N ALA A 230 -2.89 -17.45 -9.72
CA ALA A 230 -1.85 -18.19 -10.43
C ALA A 230 -1.18 -17.34 -11.52
N PHE A 231 -1.96 -16.56 -12.27
CA PHE A 231 -1.43 -15.66 -13.29
C PHE A 231 -0.59 -14.53 -12.69
N VAL A 232 -1.06 -13.91 -11.60
CA VAL A 232 -0.29 -12.87 -10.89
C VAL A 232 1.04 -13.44 -10.37
N ARG A 233 1.02 -14.64 -9.80
CA ARG A 233 2.24 -15.33 -9.33
C ARG A 233 3.21 -15.63 -10.47
N GLN A 234 2.69 -16.00 -11.63
CA GLN A 234 3.51 -16.24 -12.83
C GLN A 234 4.21 -14.94 -13.26
N LEU A 235 3.48 -13.83 -13.44
CA LEU A 235 4.06 -12.53 -13.80
C LEU A 235 5.14 -12.09 -12.80
N ALA A 236 4.87 -12.27 -11.50
CA ALA A 236 5.85 -11.95 -10.46
C ALA A 236 7.11 -12.83 -10.58
N ALA A 237 6.97 -14.14 -10.80
CA ALA A 237 8.10 -15.06 -10.93
C ALA A 237 8.93 -14.77 -12.20
N GLU A 238 8.29 -14.46 -13.32
CA GLU A 238 8.95 -14.07 -14.56
C GLU A 238 9.77 -12.79 -14.42
N ALA A 239 9.29 -11.83 -13.61
CA ALA A 239 10.05 -10.63 -13.25
C ALA A 239 11.17 -10.88 -12.23
N GLY A 240 11.27 -12.08 -11.64
CA GLY A 240 12.31 -12.47 -10.69
C GLY A 240 11.91 -12.39 -9.21
N PHE A 241 10.65 -12.18 -8.89
CA PHE A 241 10.14 -12.22 -7.52
C PHE A 241 10.01 -13.65 -6.99
N VAL A 242 10.12 -13.78 -5.67
CA VAL A 242 9.82 -15.02 -4.95
C VAL A 242 8.57 -14.81 -4.12
N PHE A 243 7.59 -15.70 -4.28
CA PHE A 243 6.36 -15.65 -3.47
C PHE A 243 6.66 -15.90 -1.99
N VAL A 244 6.08 -15.05 -1.13
CA VAL A 244 6.28 -15.14 0.33
C VAL A 244 4.99 -15.58 1.03
N ALA A 245 3.89 -14.87 0.83
CA ALA A 245 2.64 -15.14 1.52
C ALA A 245 1.43 -14.57 0.77
N SER A 246 0.25 -15.09 1.05
CA SER A 246 -1.04 -14.49 0.70
C SER A 246 -1.95 -14.40 1.93
N SER A 247 -2.97 -13.55 1.85
CA SER A 247 -3.90 -13.28 2.97
C SER A 247 -5.31 -13.06 2.47
N GLU A 248 -6.29 -13.44 3.28
CA GLU A 248 -7.72 -13.24 3.05
C GLU A 248 -8.26 -11.96 3.74
N ILE A 249 -7.40 -11.02 4.14
CA ILE A 249 -7.77 -9.79 4.89
C ILE A 249 -8.86 -9.00 4.18
N ASN A 250 -8.83 -8.92 2.83
CA ASN A 250 -9.79 -8.18 2.02
C ASN A 250 -10.81 -9.09 1.32
N ALA A 251 -10.97 -10.29 1.82
CA ALA A 251 -11.96 -11.21 1.33
C ALA A 251 -13.39 -10.66 1.51
N ASN A 252 -14.23 -10.83 0.50
CA ASN A 252 -15.62 -10.43 0.54
C ASN A 252 -16.50 -11.59 0.07
N GLU A 253 -17.20 -12.22 0.99
CA GLU A 253 -18.12 -13.34 0.70
C GLU A 253 -19.32 -12.94 -0.16
N ARG A 254 -19.59 -11.65 -0.29
CA ARG A 254 -20.68 -11.11 -1.10
C ARG A 254 -20.25 -10.81 -2.54
N ASP A 255 -18.97 -10.96 -2.85
CA ASP A 255 -18.43 -10.76 -4.20
C ASP A 255 -18.78 -11.98 -5.05
N THR A 256 -19.82 -11.84 -5.87
CA THR A 256 -20.35 -12.90 -6.75
C THR A 256 -19.52 -13.13 -8.01
N LYS A 257 -18.60 -12.19 -8.31
CA LYS A 257 -17.67 -12.20 -9.48
C LYS A 257 -18.36 -12.24 -10.85
N ASP A 258 -19.58 -11.74 -10.93
CA ASP A 258 -20.45 -11.77 -12.12
C ASP A 258 -20.72 -10.36 -12.69
N HIS A 259 -19.74 -9.47 -12.65
CA HIS A 259 -19.82 -8.06 -13.11
C HIS A 259 -19.61 -7.93 -14.60
#